data_2c19ea21bc314dfa1d28e73c9a77d763
#
_entry.id   2c19ea21bc314dfa1d28e73c9a77d763
#
_cell.length_a   1.000
_cell.length_b   1.000
_cell.length_c   1.000
_cell.angle_alpha   90.00
_cell.angle_beta   90.00
_cell.angle_gamma   90.00
#
_symmetry.space_group_name_H-M   'P 1'
#
loop_
_entity.id
_entity.type
_entity.pdbx_description
1 polymer ?
#
loop_
_entity_poly.entity_id
_entity_poly.type
_entity_poly.pdbx_seq_one_letter_code
_entity_poly.pdbx_strand_id
1 'polypeptide(L)'
;MKSIIFIAPPAAGKGTQSDMLSAKYNIPHISTGLILRHEVETGGKYGEYIQNQMHLGNLVSDDIILELLTKRLSHSDCNNGYILDGFPRDLEQAKAYENILEKLHKELGYVIVLDLDKETAMKRIVGRKSCSQCGLIYNDMFEETKSKEKGICDACHSGLVQRDDDNEETFNNRYQTYLIRTEPLIKYYQAKGVLYHVDSSISKGHTFSEIERIINKEE
;
A
#
# COMPACT_ATOMS: atom_id res chain seq x y z
N MET A 1 14.77 13.17 2.36
CA MET A 1 13.29 13.27 2.21
C MET A 1 12.63 12.60 3.41
N LYS A 2 11.49 13.09 3.91
CA LYS A 2 10.72 12.41 4.97
C LYS A 2 10.08 11.13 4.42
N SER A 3 9.75 10.18 5.30
CA SER A 3 8.98 8.98 4.91
C SER A 3 7.53 9.32 4.53
N ILE A 4 6.91 8.45 3.72
CA ILE A 4 5.51 8.61 3.29
C ILE A 4 4.73 7.38 3.75
N ILE A 5 3.57 7.62 4.37
CA ILE A 5 2.61 6.59 4.77
C ILE A 5 1.34 6.80 3.97
N PHE A 6 0.83 5.74 3.35
CA PHE A 6 -0.45 5.79 2.67
C PHE A 6 -1.58 5.18 3.51
N ILE A 7 -2.64 5.96 3.73
CA ILE A 7 -3.93 5.51 4.25
C ILE A 7 -4.93 5.54 3.10
N ALA A 8 -5.59 4.44 2.81
CA ALA A 8 -6.56 4.42 1.71
C ALA A 8 -7.45 3.18 1.74
N PRO A 9 -8.65 3.25 1.20
CA PRO A 9 -9.48 2.07 0.97
C PRO A 9 -8.80 1.10 -0.01
N PRO A 10 -9.28 -0.14 -0.11
CA PRO A 10 -8.83 -1.06 -1.15
C PRO A 10 -8.91 -0.44 -2.55
N ALA A 11 -7.94 -0.73 -3.41
CA ALA A 11 -7.85 -0.25 -4.80
C ALA A 11 -7.73 1.27 -5.04
N ALA A 12 -7.46 2.08 -4.02
CA ALA A 12 -7.22 3.52 -4.20
C ALA A 12 -5.88 3.85 -4.88
N GLY A 13 -5.08 2.86 -5.28
CA GLY A 13 -3.84 3.09 -6.03
C GLY A 13 -2.59 3.23 -5.19
N LYS A 14 -2.61 2.88 -3.89
CA LYS A 14 -1.43 2.94 -3.00
C LYS A 14 -0.16 2.36 -3.64
N GLY A 15 -0.19 1.09 -4.06
CA GLY A 15 0.98 0.44 -4.67
C GLY A 15 1.48 1.17 -5.91
N THR A 16 0.57 1.59 -6.80
CA THR A 16 0.94 2.34 -8.02
C THR A 16 1.65 3.65 -7.67
N GLN A 17 1.13 4.42 -6.72
CA GLN A 17 1.75 5.67 -6.28
C GLN A 17 3.07 5.42 -5.57
N SER A 18 3.14 4.37 -4.76
CA SER A 18 4.38 3.96 -4.09
C SER A 18 5.47 3.59 -5.09
N ASP A 19 5.16 2.83 -6.13
CA ASP A 19 6.13 2.44 -7.17
C ASP A 19 6.62 3.66 -7.96
N MET A 20 5.71 4.59 -8.33
CA MET A 20 6.07 5.81 -9.05
C MET A 20 6.97 6.72 -8.20
N LEU A 21 6.65 6.93 -6.93
CA LEU A 21 7.46 7.72 -6.00
C LEU A 21 8.81 7.07 -5.71
N SER A 22 8.81 5.75 -5.49
CA SER A 22 10.03 4.97 -5.29
C SER A 22 11.01 5.13 -6.44
N ALA A 23 10.51 5.01 -7.67
CA ALA A 23 11.32 5.18 -8.88
C ALA A 23 11.84 6.60 -9.04
N LYS A 24 11.02 7.64 -8.75
CA LYS A 24 11.41 9.03 -8.94
C LYS A 24 12.38 9.53 -7.87
N TYR A 25 12.14 9.20 -6.61
CA TYR A 25 12.91 9.72 -5.47
C TYR A 25 14.00 8.76 -4.99
N ASN A 26 14.14 7.59 -5.61
CA ASN A 26 15.10 6.55 -5.24
C ASN A 26 15.04 6.17 -3.75
N ILE A 27 13.83 5.99 -3.24
CA ILE A 27 13.55 5.56 -1.86
C ILE A 27 12.80 4.22 -1.88
N PRO A 28 13.00 3.33 -0.89
CA PRO A 28 12.37 2.02 -0.92
C PRO A 28 10.85 2.09 -0.72
N HIS A 29 10.12 1.33 -1.54
CA HIS A 29 8.72 1.00 -1.31
C HIS A 29 8.65 -0.22 -0.39
N ILE A 30 8.08 -0.04 0.79
CA ILE A 30 7.94 -1.06 1.83
C ILE A 30 6.46 -1.42 1.95
N SER A 31 6.09 -2.54 1.36
CA SER A 31 4.74 -3.10 1.47
C SER A 31 4.74 -4.23 2.50
N THR A 32 3.91 -4.12 3.54
CA THR A 32 3.75 -5.20 4.51
C THR A 32 3.28 -6.50 3.86
N GLY A 33 2.42 -6.40 2.85
CA GLY A 33 2.00 -7.56 2.08
C GLY A 33 3.14 -8.26 1.33
N LEU A 34 4.12 -7.51 0.81
CA LEU A 34 5.30 -8.08 0.17
C LEU A 34 6.25 -8.70 1.21
N ILE A 35 6.46 -8.05 2.34
CA ILE A 35 7.26 -8.59 3.44
C ILE A 35 6.71 -9.94 3.91
N LEU A 36 5.40 -10.03 4.11
CA LEU A 36 4.74 -11.25 4.54
C LEU A 36 4.85 -12.37 3.49
N ARG A 37 4.65 -12.06 2.21
CA ARG A 37 4.84 -13.03 1.13
C ARG A 37 6.27 -13.52 1.03
N HIS A 38 7.24 -12.63 1.16
CA HIS A 38 8.66 -13.01 1.16
C HIS A 38 9.00 -13.95 2.32
N GLU A 39 8.45 -13.70 3.52
CA GLU A 39 8.62 -14.58 4.68
C GLU A 39 8.05 -15.99 4.41
N VAL A 40 6.91 -16.09 3.69
CA VAL A 40 6.34 -17.37 3.25
C VAL A 40 7.24 -18.06 2.21
N GLU A 41 7.62 -17.34 1.15
CA GLU A 41 8.39 -17.87 0.02
C GLU A 41 9.78 -18.38 0.42
N THR A 42 10.41 -17.71 1.39
CA THR A 42 11.73 -18.08 1.89
C THR A 42 11.71 -19.14 3.00
N GLY A 43 10.52 -19.59 3.42
CA GLY A 43 10.38 -20.53 4.53
C GLY A 43 10.86 -19.92 5.86
N GLY A 44 10.64 -18.62 6.04
CA GLY A 44 11.02 -17.91 7.25
C GLY A 44 10.29 -18.43 8.50
N LYS A 45 10.73 -17.97 9.66
CA LYS A 45 10.24 -18.39 11.00
C LYS A 45 8.72 -18.40 11.13
N TYR A 46 8.04 -17.45 10.46
CA TYR A 46 6.59 -17.26 10.53
C TYR A 46 5.85 -17.70 9.26
N GLY A 47 6.56 -18.27 8.27
CA GLY A 47 6.03 -18.52 6.93
C GLY A 47 4.72 -19.32 6.91
N GLU A 48 4.69 -20.48 7.60
CA GLU A 48 3.49 -21.33 7.66
C GLU A 48 2.29 -20.62 8.31
N TYR A 49 2.52 -19.93 9.43
CA TYR A 49 1.46 -19.17 10.10
C TYR A 49 0.92 -18.04 9.21
N ILE A 50 1.81 -17.28 8.59
CA ILE A 50 1.44 -16.18 7.68
C ILE A 50 0.64 -16.71 6.49
N GLN A 51 1.08 -17.79 5.87
CA GLN A 51 0.39 -18.42 4.74
C GLN A 51 -1.05 -18.80 5.09
N ASN A 52 -1.25 -19.42 6.25
CA ASN A 52 -2.58 -19.79 6.73
C ASN A 52 -3.47 -18.56 6.97
N GLN A 53 -2.96 -17.50 7.62
CA GLN A 53 -3.73 -16.28 7.84
C GLN A 53 -4.10 -15.58 6.52
N MET A 54 -3.16 -15.48 5.58
CA MET A 54 -3.40 -14.87 4.27
C MET A 54 -4.44 -15.64 3.45
N HIS A 55 -4.40 -16.98 3.49
CA HIS A 55 -5.39 -17.82 2.80
C HIS A 55 -6.81 -17.61 3.33
N LEU A 56 -6.95 -17.45 4.66
CA LEU A 56 -8.22 -17.17 5.33
C LEU A 56 -8.67 -15.70 5.19
N GLY A 57 -7.85 -14.84 4.58
CA GLY A 57 -8.12 -13.40 4.50
C GLY A 57 -7.99 -12.66 5.84
N ASN A 58 -7.43 -13.31 6.84
CA ASN A 58 -7.21 -12.74 8.17
C ASN A 58 -5.99 -11.80 8.19
N LEU A 59 -5.93 -10.96 9.22
CA LEU A 59 -4.72 -10.19 9.52
C LEU A 59 -3.68 -11.08 10.24
N VAL A 60 -2.42 -10.91 9.89
CA VAL A 60 -1.29 -11.47 10.65
C VAL A 60 -1.17 -10.70 11.97
N SER A 61 -0.72 -11.38 13.04
CA SER A 61 -0.57 -10.74 14.35
C SER A 61 0.38 -9.54 14.31
N ASP A 62 0.05 -8.50 15.08
CA ASP A 62 0.80 -7.25 15.09
C ASP A 62 2.25 -7.44 15.51
N ASP A 63 2.53 -8.35 16.46
CA ASP A 63 3.90 -8.65 16.93
C ASP A 63 4.79 -9.10 15.77
N ILE A 64 4.29 -9.99 14.91
CA ILE A 64 5.04 -10.49 13.75
C ILE A 64 5.25 -9.36 12.74
N ILE A 65 4.22 -8.58 12.45
CA ILE A 65 4.32 -7.44 11.52
C ILE A 65 5.35 -6.44 12.04
N LEU A 66 5.30 -6.10 13.32
CA LEU A 66 6.21 -5.13 13.96
C LEU A 66 7.66 -5.64 13.97
N GLU A 67 7.89 -6.93 14.25
CA GLU A 67 9.23 -7.54 14.20
C GLU A 67 9.82 -7.42 12.79
N LEU A 68 9.07 -7.88 11.78
CA LEU A 68 9.51 -7.87 10.39
C LEU A 68 9.70 -6.44 9.85
N LEU A 69 8.80 -5.53 10.19
CA LEU A 69 8.88 -4.14 9.80
C LEU A 69 10.08 -3.44 10.45
N THR A 70 10.30 -3.63 11.74
CA THR A 70 11.45 -3.05 12.45
C THR A 70 12.77 -3.49 11.81
N LYS A 71 12.90 -4.77 11.51
CA LYS A 71 14.06 -5.31 10.79
C LYS A 71 14.23 -4.64 9.43
N ARG A 72 13.16 -4.47 8.65
CA ARG A 72 13.21 -3.81 7.33
C ARG A 72 13.59 -2.33 7.41
N LEU A 73 13.02 -1.60 8.36
CA LEU A 73 13.28 -0.15 8.55
C LEU A 73 14.68 0.17 9.09
N SER A 74 15.37 -0.82 9.68
CA SER A 74 16.76 -0.67 10.13
C SER A 74 17.80 -0.77 9.01
N HIS A 75 17.41 -1.17 7.79
CA HIS A 75 18.31 -1.21 6.65
C HIS A 75 18.72 0.20 6.20
N SER A 76 19.95 0.32 5.72
CA SER A 76 20.56 1.61 5.33
C SER A 76 19.84 2.34 4.20
N ASP A 77 19.16 1.61 3.31
CA ASP A 77 18.36 2.20 2.21
C ASP A 77 17.15 3.00 2.72
N CYS A 78 16.72 2.77 3.97
CA CYS A 78 15.64 3.53 4.64
C CYS A 78 16.13 4.83 5.31
N ASN A 79 17.42 5.17 5.25
CA ASN A 79 17.94 6.37 5.91
C ASN A 79 17.53 7.67 5.21
N ASN A 80 17.33 7.63 3.90
CA ASN A 80 16.93 8.80 3.10
C ASN A 80 15.41 8.94 2.92
N GLY A 81 14.61 8.22 3.72
CA GLY A 81 13.17 8.12 3.60
C GLY A 81 12.75 6.77 3.00
N TYR A 82 11.46 6.50 3.05
CA TYR A 82 10.84 5.29 2.50
C TYR A 82 9.34 5.54 2.33
N ILE A 83 8.68 4.66 1.58
CA ILE A 83 7.23 4.65 1.42
C ILE A 83 6.70 3.41 2.14
N LEU A 84 5.72 3.61 3.03
CA LEU A 84 5.10 2.54 3.79
C LEU A 84 3.68 2.30 3.28
N ASP A 85 3.46 1.13 2.68
CA ASP A 85 2.18 0.71 2.12
C ASP A 85 1.57 -0.44 2.92
N GLY A 86 0.33 -0.24 3.35
CA GLY A 86 -0.44 -1.25 4.06
C GLY A 86 -0.15 -1.36 5.56
N PHE A 87 0.52 -0.37 6.13
CA PHE A 87 0.78 -0.22 7.56
C PHE A 87 0.96 1.28 7.90
N PRO A 88 0.49 1.78 9.07
CA PRO A 88 -0.37 1.06 10.02
C PRO A 88 -1.80 0.87 9.49
N ARG A 89 -2.52 -0.12 10.04
CA ARG A 89 -3.93 -0.39 9.70
C ARG A 89 -4.89 -0.05 10.84
N ASP A 90 -4.38 0.23 12.02
CA ASP A 90 -5.17 0.67 13.18
C ASP A 90 -4.32 1.50 14.16
N LEU A 91 -4.99 2.02 15.19
CA LEU A 91 -4.37 2.91 16.18
C LEU A 91 -3.26 2.26 17.00
N GLU A 92 -3.37 0.98 17.32
CA GLU A 92 -2.35 0.26 18.09
C GLU A 92 -1.08 0.12 17.26
N GLN A 93 -1.23 -0.24 15.98
CA GLN A 93 -0.11 -0.28 15.03
C GLN A 93 0.51 1.11 14.83
N ALA A 94 -0.30 2.18 14.77
CA ALA A 94 0.21 3.54 14.62
C ALA A 94 1.10 3.96 15.81
N LYS A 95 0.65 3.68 17.03
CA LYS A 95 1.43 3.95 18.25
C LYS A 95 2.70 3.09 18.31
N ALA A 96 2.59 1.81 17.96
CA ALA A 96 3.75 0.92 17.92
C ALA A 96 4.78 1.37 16.86
N TYR A 97 4.32 1.86 15.72
CA TYR A 97 5.18 2.44 14.69
C TYR A 97 5.94 3.68 15.19
N GLU A 98 5.29 4.57 15.90
CA GLU A 98 5.96 5.74 16.50
C GLU A 98 7.06 5.32 17.49
N ASN A 99 6.82 4.29 18.30
CA ASN A 99 7.85 3.73 19.17
C ASN A 99 9.04 3.12 18.37
N ILE A 100 8.79 2.55 17.20
CA ILE A 100 9.85 2.08 16.29
C ILE A 100 10.64 3.28 15.75
N LEU A 101 9.96 4.34 15.31
CA LEU A 101 10.62 5.56 14.81
C LEU A 101 11.53 6.17 15.87
N GLU A 102 11.06 6.28 17.11
CA GLU A 102 11.84 6.79 18.24
C GLU A 102 13.11 5.95 18.46
N LYS A 103 12.99 4.62 18.51
CA LYS A 103 14.13 3.71 18.66
C LYS A 103 15.14 3.78 17.52
N LEU A 104 14.67 4.08 16.30
CA LEU A 104 15.50 4.20 15.11
C LEU A 104 15.97 5.65 14.86
N HIS A 105 15.65 6.59 15.75
CA HIS A 105 15.91 8.04 15.60
C HIS A 105 15.41 8.60 14.27
N LYS A 106 14.20 8.18 13.85
CA LYS A 106 13.50 8.63 12.65
C LYS A 106 12.29 9.47 13.02
N GLU A 107 11.94 10.41 12.16
CA GLU A 107 10.75 11.27 12.34
C GLU A 107 9.54 10.66 11.61
N LEU A 108 8.34 10.98 12.12
CA LEU A 108 7.10 10.73 11.40
C LEU A 108 7.04 11.67 10.18
N GLY A 109 6.90 11.09 9.01
CA GLY A 109 6.86 11.83 7.76
C GLY A 109 5.44 12.22 7.33
N TYR A 110 5.20 12.26 6.02
CA TYR A 110 3.90 12.57 5.45
C TYR A 110 2.93 11.41 5.60
N VAL A 111 1.71 11.67 6.04
CA VAL A 111 0.61 10.71 6.01
C VAL A 111 -0.39 11.17 4.96
N ILE A 112 -0.49 10.41 3.87
CA ILE A 112 -1.30 10.77 2.71
C ILE A 112 -2.50 9.85 2.63
N VAL A 113 -3.68 10.44 2.71
CA VAL A 113 -4.96 9.75 2.48
C VAL A 113 -5.26 9.81 0.99
N LEU A 114 -5.40 8.65 0.35
CA LEU A 114 -5.91 8.57 -1.01
C LEU A 114 -7.44 8.40 -0.94
N ASP A 115 -8.15 9.49 -1.22
CA ASP A 115 -9.60 9.50 -1.21
C ASP A 115 -10.16 8.81 -2.44
N LEU A 116 -11.06 7.85 -2.25
CA LEU A 116 -11.75 7.13 -3.31
C LEU A 116 -13.10 6.64 -2.82
N ASP A 117 -14.15 6.87 -3.61
CA ASP A 117 -15.47 6.35 -3.29
C ASP A 117 -15.55 4.83 -3.42
N LYS A 118 -16.51 4.23 -2.68
CA LYS A 118 -16.66 2.78 -2.60
C LYS A 118 -16.96 2.13 -3.95
N GLU A 119 -17.79 2.78 -4.78
CA GLU A 119 -18.22 2.21 -6.06
C GLU A 119 -17.05 2.13 -7.05
N THR A 120 -16.27 3.20 -7.16
CA THR A 120 -15.06 3.24 -7.99
C THR A 120 -14.01 2.26 -7.48
N ALA A 121 -13.83 2.17 -6.14
CA ALA A 121 -12.91 1.21 -5.52
C ALA A 121 -13.29 -0.24 -5.85
N MET A 122 -14.58 -0.58 -5.80
CA MET A 122 -15.09 -1.91 -6.17
C MET A 122 -14.82 -2.22 -7.64
N LYS A 123 -15.17 -1.30 -8.55
CA LYS A 123 -14.89 -1.45 -10.00
C LYS A 123 -13.40 -1.69 -10.25
N ARG A 124 -12.54 -0.96 -9.53
CA ARG A 124 -11.08 -1.15 -9.64
C ARG A 124 -10.61 -2.53 -9.17
N ILE A 125 -11.21 -3.11 -8.13
CA ILE A 125 -10.88 -4.47 -7.66
C ILE A 125 -11.34 -5.52 -8.66
N VAL A 126 -12.62 -5.50 -9.03
CA VAL A 126 -13.21 -6.54 -9.89
C VAL A 126 -12.58 -6.57 -11.28
N GLY A 127 -12.25 -5.39 -11.83
CA GLY A 127 -11.61 -5.27 -13.14
C GLY A 127 -10.08 -5.43 -13.11
N ARG A 128 -9.44 -5.59 -11.94
CA ARG A 128 -7.99 -5.62 -11.82
C ARG A 128 -7.41 -6.87 -12.47
N LYS A 129 -6.34 -6.66 -13.24
CA LYS A 129 -5.47 -7.70 -13.78
C LYS A 129 -4.03 -7.39 -13.41
N SER A 130 -3.25 -8.41 -13.12
CA SER A 130 -1.82 -8.28 -12.80
C SER A 130 -1.01 -9.09 -13.80
N CYS A 131 0.10 -8.54 -14.28
CA CYS A 131 1.03 -9.34 -15.06
C CYS A 131 1.69 -10.39 -14.17
N SER A 132 1.65 -11.65 -14.61
CA SER A 132 2.22 -12.78 -13.87
C SER A 132 3.75 -12.71 -13.73
N GLN A 133 4.43 -11.95 -14.60
CA GLN A 133 5.89 -11.88 -14.62
C GLN A 133 6.45 -10.56 -14.07
N CYS A 134 5.96 -9.41 -14.53
CA CYS A 134 6.52 -8.10 -14.11
C CYS A 134 5.67 -7.36 -13.07
N GLY A 135 4.51 -7.90 -12.68
CA GLY A 135 3.64 -7.33 -11.66
C GLY A 135 2.85 -6.08 -12.07
N LEU A 136 3.00 -5.58 -13.30
CA LEU A 136 2.24 -4.42 -13.77
C LEU A 136 0.74 -4.65 -13.64
N ILE A 137 0.05 -3.61 -13.20
CA ILE A 137 -1.38 -3.64 -12.93
C ILE A 137 -2.14 -2.98 -14.09
N TYR A 138 -3.16 -3.67 -14.54
CA TYR A 138 -4.13 -3.24 -15.54
C TYR A 138 -5.54 -3.29 -14.96
N ASN A 139 -6.49 -2.67 -15.66
CA ASN A 139 -7.90 -2.76 -15.28
C ASN A 139 -8.79 -2.80 -16.51
N ASP A 140 -9.61 -3.83 -16.64
CA ASP A 140 -10.48 -4.02 -17.80
C ASP A 140 -11.70 -3.08 -17.81
N MET A 141 -12.01 -2.42 -16.69
CA MET A 141 -13.18 -1.54 -16.54
C MET A 141 -12.89 -0.06 -16.82
N PHE A 142 -11.61 0.31 -16.96
CA PHE A 142 -11.20 1.71 -17.20
C PHE A 142 -10.29 1.78 -18.43
N GLU A 143 -10.72 2.52 -19.46
CA GLU A 143 -10.01 2.60 -20.76
C GLU A 143 -8.53 2.99 -20.62
N GLU A 144 -8.22 3.93 -19.72
CA GLU A 144 -6.85 4.42 -19.51
C GLU A 144 -5.89 3.38 -18.94
N THR A 145 -6.41 2.29 -18.39
CA THR A 145 -5.63 1.26 -17.69
C THR A 145 -5.80 -0.13 -18.29
N LYS A 146 -6.53 -0.25 -19.41
CA LYS A 146 -6.60 -1.50 -20.18
C LYS A 146 -5.26 -1.84 -20.83
N SER A 147 -4.96 -3.11 -20.97
CA SER A 147 -3.88 -3.55 -21.85
C SER A 147 -4.28 -3.34 -23.33
N LYS A 148 -3.31 -3.00 -24.17
CA LYS A 148 -3.50 -2.82 -25.61
C LYS A 148 -4.04 -4.08 -26.29
N GLU A 149 -3.51 -5.21 -25.88
CA GLU A 149 -3.97 -6.53 -26.27
C GLU A 149 -4.60 -7.22 -25.08
N LYS A 150 -5.83 -7.69 -25.23
CA LYS A 150 -6.60 -8.31 -24.14
C LYS A 150 -5.87 -9.49 -23.52
N GLY A 151 -5.61 -9.42 -22.21
CA GLY A 151 -4.98 -10.49 -21.46
C GLY A 151 -3.45 -10.56 -21.59
N ILE A 152 -2.82 -9.59 -22.28
CA ILE A 152 -1.38 -9.54 -22.50
C ILE A 152 -0.80 -8.27 -21.88
N CYS A 153 0.34 -8.40 -21.21
CA CYS A 153 1.08 -7.29 -20.62
C CYS A 153 1.76 -6.45 -21.70
N ASP A 154 1.55 -5.14 -21.71
CA ASP A 154 2.16 -4.21 -22.69
C ASP A 154 3.68 -4.09 -22.55
N ALA A 155 4.24 -4.42 -21.37
CA ALA A 155 5.66 -4.24 -21.11
C ALA A 155 6.51 -5.50 -21.38
N CYS A 156 6.01 -6.69 -21.00
CA CYS A 156 6.79 -7.93 -21.09
C CYS A 156 6.09 -9.03 -21.89
N HIS A 157 4.92 -8.74 -22.47
CA HIS A 157 4.11 -9.66 -23.29
C HIS A 157 3.68 -10.97 -22.60
N SER A 158 3.77 -11.03 -21.27
CA SER A 158 3.28 -12.17 -20.49
C SER A 158 1.78 -12.06 -20.22
N GLY A 159 1.15 -13.18 -19.83
CA GLY A 159 -0.28 -13.24 -19.53
C GLY A 159 -0.66 -12.40 -18.32
N LEU A 160 -1.84 -11.79 -18.40
CA LEU A 160 -2.48 -11.10 -17.29
C LEU A 160 -3.39 -12.05 -16.52
N VAL A 161 -3.27 -12.05 -15.21
CA VAL A 161 -4.06 -12.88 -14.30
C VAL A 161 -4.87 -12.03 -13.34
N GLN A 162 -6.02 -12.50 -12.93
CA GLN A 162 -6.78 -11.94 -11.82
C GLN A 162 -6.33 -12.61 -10.54
N ARG A 163 -6.24 -11.86 -9.45
CA ARG A 163 -5.94 -12.44 -8.15
C ARG A 163 -7.19 -13.14 -7.62
N ASP A 164 -7.02 -14.22 -6.89
CA ASP A 164 -8.13 -15.00 -6.33
C ASP A 164 -8.99 -14.19 -5.34
N ASP A 165 -8.38 -13.17 -4.73
CA ASP A 165 -9.00 -12.27 -3.78
C ASP A 165 -9.60 -10.98 -4.41
N ASP A 166 -9.58 -10.86 -5.76
CA ASP A 166 -10.15 -9.73 -6.49
C ASP A 166 -11.61 -10.02 -6.90
N ASN A 167 -12.47 -10.14 -5.90
CA ASN A 167 -13.90 -10.35 -6.05
C ASN A 167 -14.69 -9.43 -5.10
N GLU A 168 -15.99 -9.32 -5.36
CA GLU A 168 -16.88 -8.39 -4.65
C GLU A 168 -17.02 -8.72 -3.14
N GLU A 169 -17.09 -10.00 -2.78
CA GLU A 169 -17.22 -10.44 -1.39
C GLU A 169 -15.98 -10.04 -0.58
N THR A 170 -14.81 -10.42 -1.08
CA THR A 170 -13.53 -10.07 -0.44
C THR A 170 -13.32 -8.55 -0.38
N PHE A 171 -13.73 -7.81 -1.43
CA PHE A 171 -13.69 -6.36 -1.41
C PHE A 171 -14.55 -5.80 -0.28
N ASN A 172 -15.81 -6.22 -0.14
CA ASN A 172 -16.70 -5.72 0.89
C ASN A 172 -16.14 -5.98 2.29
N ASN A 173 -15.58 -7.16 2.55
CA ASN A 173 -14.94 -7.49 3.82
C ASN A 173 -13.74 -6.58 4.11
N ARG A 174 -12.88 -6.34 3.12
CA ARG A 174 -11.74 -5.43 3.23
C ARG A 174 -12.15 -3.98 3.43
N TYR A 175 -13.20 -3.55 2.74
CA TYR A 175 -13.71 -2.20 2.86
C TYR A 175 -14.31 -1.94 4.25
N GLN A 176 -15.06 -2.89 4.81
CA GLN A 176 -15.55 -2.82 6.18
C GLN A 176 -14.40 -2.77 7.20
N THR A 177 -13.38 -3.61 7.01
CA THR A 177 -12.16 -3.57 7.85
C THR A 177 -11.48 -2.21 7.78
N TYR A 178 -11.39 -1.60 6.60
CA TYR A 178 -10.86 -0.25 6.41
C TYR A 178 -11.65 0.78 7.22
N LEU A 179 -12.99 0.80 7.11
CA LEU A 179 -13.84 1.76 7.81
C LEU A 179 -13.72 1.63 9.33
N ILE A 180 -13.68 0.40 9.84
CA ILE A 180 -13.69 0.15 11.29
C ILE A 180 -12.31 0.38 11.91
N ARG A 181 -11.24 -0.09 11.25
CA ARG A 181 -9.89 -0.13 11.83
C ARG A 181 -8.99 0.98 11.33
N THR A 182 -9.04 1.32 10.04
CA THR A 182 -8.05 2.18 9.38
C THR A 182 -8.52 3.64 9.29
N GLU A 183 -9.79 3.89 9.00
CA GLU A 183 -10.31 5.24 8.92
C GLU A 183 -10.11 6.06 10.22
N PRO A 184 -10.18 5.50 11.43
CA PRO A 184 -9.85 6.22 12.66
C PRO A 184 -8.45 6.82 12.71
N LEU A 185 -7.48 6.28 11.92
CA LEU A 185 -6.13 6.85 11.78
C LEU A 185 -6.13 8.26 11.19
N ILE A 186 -7.13 8.59 10.36
CA ILE A 186 -7.25 9.91 9.74
C ILE A 186 -7.31 10.98 10.83
N LYS A 187 -8.21 10.83 11.81
CA LYS A 187 -8.32 11.76 12.94
C LYS A 187 -7.05 11.80 13.80
N TYR A 188 -6.43 10.64 13.99
CA TYR A 188 -5.21 10.51 14.78
C TYR A 188 -4.04 11.30 14.17
N TYR A 189 -3.79 11.14 12.87
CA TYR A 189 -2.71 11.84 12.19
C TYR A 189 -3.04 13.29 11.84
N GLN A 190 -4.33 13.62 11.67
CA GLN A 190 -4.79 15.01 11.54
C GLN A 190 -4.46 15.82 12.77
N ALA A 191 -4.69 15.27 13.99
CA ALA A 191 -4.33 15.92 15.24
C ALA A 191 -2.81 16.15 15.40
N LYS A 192 -1.97 15.41 14.67
CA LYS A 192 -0.51 15.58 14.65
C LYS A 192 -0.02 16.55 13.57
N GLY A 193 -0.90 17.05 12.71
CA GLY A 193 -0.54 18.02 11.67
C GLY A 193 0.27 17.45 10.50
N VAL A 194 0.29 16.12 10.32
CA VAL A 194 1.08 15.44 9.28
C VAL A 194 0.21 14.80 8.19
N LEU A 195 -1.12 15.00 8.24
CA LEU A 195 -2.09 14.39 7.34
C LEU A 195 -2.41 15.28 6.15
N TYR A 196 -2.47 14.67 4.98
CA TYR A 196 -2.83 15.30 3.71
C TYR A 196 -3.82 14.43 2.95
N HIS A 197 -4.81 15.05 2.29
CA HIS A 197 -5.79 14.37 1.46
C HIS A 197 -5.48 14.57 -0.02
N VAL A 198 -5.60 13.51 -0.81
CA VAL A 198 -5.40 13.50 -2.26
C VAL A 198 -6.51 12.71 -2.93
N ASP A 199 -7.21 13.33 -3.87
CA ASP A 199 -8.19 12.64 -4.71
C ASP A 199 -7.51 11.65 -5.65
N SER A 200 -7.85 10.38 -5.51
CA SER A 200 -7.31 9.30 -6.34
C SER A 200 -8.30 8.81 -7.40
N SER A 201 -9.44 9.48 -7.56
CA SER A 201 -10.49 9.09 -8.52
C SER A 201 -10.16 9.47 -9.98
N ILE A 202 -9.45 10.58 -10.19
CA ILE A 202 -9.25 11.22 -11.50
C ILE A 202 -8.32 10.40 -12.40
N SER A 203 -7.03 10.35 -12.09
CA SER A 203 -6.05 9.54 -12.82
C SER A 203 -4.81 9.29 -11.97
N LYS A 204 -4.00 8.26 -12.34
CA LYS A 204 -2.74 7.98 -11.64
C LYS A 204 -1.76 9.15 -11.70
N GLY A 205 -1.72 9.87 -12.83
CA GLY A 205 -0.82 11.02 -13.02
C GLY A 205 -1.26 12.24 -12.22
N HIS A 206 -2.57 12.51 -12.15
CA HIS A 206 -3.12 13.57 -11.31
C HIS A 206 -2.80 13.33 -9.83
N THR A 207 -3.13 12.14 -9.32
CA THR A 207 -2.82 11.75 -7.94
C THR A 207 -1.34 11.89 -7.63
N PHE A 208 -0.46 11.46 -8.54
CA PHE A 208 0.99 11.60 -8.38
C PHE A 208 1.43 13.05 -8.26
N SER A 209 0.93 13.93 -9.14
CA SER A 209 1.27 15.36 -9.12
C SER A 209 0.81 16.06 -7.84
N GLU A 210 -0.37 15.70 -7.32
CA GLU A 210 -0.85 16.24 -6.04
C GLU A 210 0.03 15.78 -4.85
N ILE A 211 0.44 14.51 -4.85
CA ILE A 211 1.38 13.99 -3.84
C ILE A 211 2.70 14.75 -3.92
N GLU A 212 3.23 14.98 -5.13
CA GLU A 212 4.47 15.76 -5.30
C GLU A 212 4.37 17.18 -4.79
N ARG A 213 3.22 17.85 -4.97
CA ARG A 213 3.01 19.19 -4.41
C ARG A 213 3.08 19.20 -2.89
N ILE A 214 2.62 18.13 -2.23
CA ILE A 214 2.67 18.00 -0.77
C ILE A 214 4.11 17.85 -0.30
N ILE A 215 4.85 16.89 -0.88
CA ILE A 215 6.19 16.55 -0.41
C ILE A 215 7.25 17.60 -0.76
N ASN A 216 7.02 18.41 -1.81
CA ASN A 216 7.95 19.47 -2.25
C ASN A 216 7.63 20.85 -1.68
N LYS A 217 6.52 21.02 -0.92
CA LYS A 217 6.17 22.33 -0.31
C LYS A 217 6.94 22.65 0.98
N GLU A 218 7.57 21.65 1.59
CA GLU A 218 8.31 21.79 2.84
C GLU A 218 9.85 21.79 2.64
N GLU A 219 10.30 21.79 1.38
CA GLU A 219 11.68 22.08 1.01
C GLU A 219 11.83 23.57 0.64
#